data_e5d3620f243556d28f84035624f0df1a
#
_entry.id   e5d3620f243556d28f84035624f0df1a
#
_cell.length_a   1.000
_cell.length_b   1.000
_cell.length_c   1.000
_cell.angle_alpha   90.00
_cell.angle_beta   90.00
_cell.angle_gamma   90.00
#
_symmetry.space_group_name_H-M   'P 1'
#
loop_
_entity.id
_entity.type
_entity.pdbx_description
1 polymer ?
#
loop_
_entity_poly.entity_id
_entity_poly.type
_entity_poly.pdbx_seq_one_letter_code
_entity_poly.pdbx_strand_id
1 'polypeptide(L)'
;KSSFGAHDTRDLATGIDASGGTKQYEFGDTLNLDISQTLFSALQREGLSLPLNMEYSDLHVHQSEYQSSCATVLMLDCSHSMILYGEDRFTPAKRVALALSHLIRTQYPGDSLRLVLFHDSAEELRLGDLARVQVGPYYTNTCDGLRLAQRLLNQEKKDMKQIIMITDGKPSCLTLEDGRVYR
;
A
#
# COMPACT_ATOMS: atom_id res chain seq x y z
N LYS A 1 9.59 8.89 -11.87
CA LYS A 1 9.67 7.43 -11.80
C LYS A 1 8.51 6.98 -10.95
N SER A 2 7.45 6.42 -11.56
CA SER A 2 6.40 5.72 -10.84
C SER A 2 7.01 4.46 -10.22
N SER A 3 6.79 4.22 -8.95
CA SER A 3 7.22 2.99 -8.29
C SER A 3 6.13 1.95 -8.49
N PHE A 4 6.48 0.84 -9.09
CA PHE A 4 5.59 -0.31 -9.24
C PHE A 4 5.26 -0.93 -7.89
N GLY A 5 4.05 -1.40 -7.70
CA GLY A 5 3.54 -2.06 -6.49
C GLY A 5 2.80 -3.34 -6.85
N ALA A 6 2.28 -4.06 -5.86
CA ALA A 6 1.66 -5.38 -6.01
C ALA A 6 0.16 -5.41 -5.62
N HIS A 7 -0.53 -4.27 -5.71
CA HIS A 7 -1.96 -4.20 -5.42
C HIS A 7 -2.77 -4.11 -6.71
N ASP A 8 -3.79 -4.96 -6.83
CA ASP A 8 -4.72 -4.91 -7.95
C ASP A 8 -5.57 -3.64 -7.90
N THR A 9 -5.62 -2.91 -9.00
CA THR A 9 -6.52 -1.78 -9.19
C THR A 9 -7.44 -2.05 -10.37
N ARG A 10 -8.71 -1.65 -10.25
CA ARG A 10 -9.71 -1.80 -11.32
C ARG A 10 -9.60 -0.75 -12.42
N ASP A 11 -8.72 0.23 -12.26
CA ASP A 11 -8.57 1.30 -13.23
C ASP A 11 -7.47 1.01 -14.25
N LEU A 12 -7.77 1.34 -15.51
CA LEU A 12 -6.88 1.25 -16.66
C LEU A 12 -5.64 2.12 -16.45
N ALA A 13 -4.54 1.53 -16.00
CA ALA A 13 -3.31 2.25 -15.85
C ALA A 13 -2.14 1.49 -16.48
N THR A 14 -1.24 2.25 -17.07
CA THR A 14 -0.06 1.78 -17.80
C THR A 14 1.06 1.36 -16.86
N GLY A 15 1.10 0.08 -16.50
CA GLY A 15 2.22 -0.52 -15.77
C GLY A 15 2.63 -1.84 -16.43
N ILE A 16 3.93 -2.08 -16.53
CA ILE A 16 4.47 -3.26 -17.22
C ILE A 16 4.92 -4.26 -16.17
N ASP A 17 4.11 -5.27 -15.91
CA ASP A 17 4.61 -6.58 -15.48
C ASP A 17 3.89 -7.66 -16.30
N ALA A 18 4.67 -8.37 -17.11
CA ALA A 18 4.20 -9.42 -17.99
C ALA A 18 4.04 -10.75 -17.22
N SER A 19 3.17 -10.78 -16.21
CA SER A 19 2.79 -12.01 -15.52
C SER A 19 1.46 -12.58 -15.99
N GLY A 20 0.75 -11.84 -16.82
CA GLY A 20 -0.50 -12.25 -17.46
C GLY A 20 -0.24 -12.95 -18.80
N GLY A 21 -1.17 -13.81 -19.20
CA GLY A 21 -1.19 -14.41 -20.54
C GLY A 21 -1.30 -13.36 -21.63
N THR A 22 -1.26 -13.82 -22.88
CA THR A 22 -1.49 -12.99 -24.06
C THR A 22 -2.98 -12.97 -24.37
N LYS A 23 -3.55 -11.83 -24.73
CA LYS A 23 -4.91 -11.72 -25.26
C LYS A 23 -4.91 -11.06 -26.63
N GLN A 24 -5.98 -11.29 -27.40
CA GLN A 24 -6.21 -10.55 -28.62
C GLN A 24 -6.42 -9.06 -28.30
N TYR A 25 -5.82 -8.19 -29.11
CA TYR A 25 -5.93 -6.74 -28.93
C TYR A 25 -7.37 -6.27 -29.13
N GLU A 26 -7.86 -5.47 -28.20
CA GLU A 26 -9.12 -4.75 -28.27
C GLU A 26 -8.87 -3.25 -28.28
N PHE A 27 -9.77 -2.49 -28.91
CA PHE A 27 -9.64 -1.02 -28.98
C PHE A 27 -9.67 -0.41 -27.58
N GLY A 28 -8.59 0.28 -27.22
CA GLY A 28 -8.38 0.87 -25.90
C GLY A 28 -7.32 0.17 -25.05
N ASP A 29 -6.86 -1.02 -25.47
CA ASP A 29 -5.73 -1.69 -24.82
C ASP A 29 -4.42 -0.94 -25.05
N THR A 30 -3.50 -1.07 -24.10
CA THR A 30 -2.12 -0.60 -24.29
C THR A 30 -1.44 -1.45 -25.36
N LEU A 31 -0.75 -0.80 -26.30
CA LEU A 31 0.00 -1.46 -27.39
C LEU A 31 1.28 -2.15 -26.90
N ASN A 32 1.18 -2.99 -25.88
CA ASN A 32 2.25 -3.89 -25.47
C ASN A 32 2.17 -5.20 -26.28
N LEU A 33 2.60 -5.13 -27.57
CA LEU A 33 2.42 -6.22 -28.52
C LEU A 33 3.24 -7.45 -28.15
N ASP A 34 2.58 -8.59 -28.10
CA ASP A 34 3.24 -9.90 -28.20
C ASP A 34 3.50 -10.21 -29.67
N ILE A 35 4.73 -9.92 -30.12
CA ILE A 35 5.14 -10.08 -31.51
C ILE A 35 5.04 -11.54 -31.93
N SER A 36 5.43 -12.47 -31.06
CA SER A 36 5.43 -13.90 -31.36
C SER A 36 4.02 -14.42 -31.61
N GLN A 37 3.09 -14.09 -30.70
CA GLN A 37 1.70 -14.53 -30.83
C GLN A 37 0.98 -13.82 -32.00
N THR A 38 1.28 -12.54 -32.24
CA THR A 38 0.76 -11.79 -33.38
C THR A 38 1.18 -12.41 -34.71
N LEU A 39 2.49 -12.71 -34.87
CA LEU A 39 2.98 -13.37 -36.09
C LEU A 39 2.39 -14.76 -36.23
N PHE A 40 2.25 -15.52 -35.15
CA PHE A 40 1.67 -16.86 -35.18
C PHE A 40 0.20 -16.83 -35.62
N SER A 41 -0.59 -15.87 -35.13
CA SER A 41 -2.00 -15.68 -35.58
C SER A 41 -2.09 -15.32 -37.05
N ALA A 42 -1.24 -14.42 -37.55
CA ALA A 42 -1.19 -14.05 -38.95
C ALA A 42 -0.82 -15.26 -39.85
N LEU A 43 0.18 -16.06 -39.44
CA LEU A 43 0.56 -17.27 -40.13
C LEU A 43 -0.53 -18.36 -40.12
N GLN A 44 -1.29 -18.49 -39.04
CA GLN A 44 -2.41 -19.41 -38.97
C GLN A 44 -3.54 -19.01 -39.93
N ARG A 45 -3.79 -17.71 -40.08
CA ARG A 45 -4.85 -17.21 -40.96
C ARG A 45 -4.48 -17.28 -42.44
N GLU A 46 -3.26 -16.87 -42.80
CA GLU A 46 -2.86 -16.67 -44.20
C GLU A 46 -1.93 -17.79 -44.75
N GLY A 47 -1.33 -18.58 -43.86
CA GLY A 47 -0.30 -19.54 -44.23
C GLY A 47 1.07 -18.90 -44.40
N LEU A 48 2.04 -19.72 -44.87
CA LEU A 48 3.40 -19.25 -45.13
C LEU A 48 3.45 -18.46 -46.46
N SER A 49 3.10 -17.20 -46.45
CA SER A 49 3.23 -16.28 -47.57
C SER A 49 4.21 -15.15 -47.25
N LEU A 50 5.00 -14.70 -48.22
CA LEU A 50 5.89 -13.55 -48.09
C LEU A 50 5.58 -12.54 -49.18
N PRO A 51 5.30 -11.27 -48.87
CA PRO A 51 5.26 -10.66 -47.53
C PRO A 51 4.05 -11.12 -46.71
N LEU A 52 4.20 -11.29 -45.38
CA LEU A 52 3.12 -11.62 -44.48
C LEU A 52 2.18 -10.38 -44.33
N ASN A 53 0.90 -10.56 -44.62
CA ASN A 53 -0.09 -9.50 -44.48
C ASN A 53 -0.75 -9.62 -43.09
N MET A 54 -0.50 -8.62 -42.21
CA MET A 54 -1.07 -8.58 -40.86
C MET A 54 -2.37 -7.81 -40.84
N GLU A 55 -3.39 -8.38 -40.22
CA GLU A 55 -4.67 -7.74 -39.96
C GLU A 55 -4.79 -7.36 -38.48
N TYR A 56 -5.73 -6.47 -38.20
CA TYR A 56 -6.02 -6.01 -36.85
C TYR A 56 -6.42 -7.17 -35.91
N SER A 57 -7.10 -8.17 -36.45
CA SER A 57 -7.50 -9.39 -35.74
C SER A 57 -6.33 -10.29 -35.33
N ASP A 58 -5.16 -10.13 -35.95
CA ASP A 58 -3.97 -10.93 -35.63
C ASP A 58 -3.20 -10.35 -34.42
N LEU A 59 -3.47 -9.10 -34.06
CA LEU A 59 -2.76 -8.42 -33.01
C LEU A 59 -3.03 -9.02 -31.65
N HIS A 60 -1.97 -9.39 -30.95
CA HIS A 60 -2.00 -9.86 -29.58
C HIS A 60 -1.16 -8.93 -28.68
N VAL A 61 -1.66 -8.70 -27.48
CA VAL A 61 -0.99 -7.87 -26.47
C VAL A 61 -0.77 -8.68 -25.20
N HIS A 62 0.35 -8.41 -24.53
CA HIS A 62 0.57 -8.96 -23.19
C HIS A 62 -0.47 -8.37 -22.25
N GLN A 63 -1.17 -9.23 -21.51
CA GLN A 63 -1.98 -8.80 -20.39
C GLN A 63 -1.02 -8.32 -19.29
N SER A 64 -1.04 -7.03 -19.00
CA SER A 64 -0.37 -6.46 -17.85
C SER A 64 -1.38 -6.21 -16.76
N GLU A 65 -1.19 -6.83 -15.61
CA GLU A 65 -1.90 -6.43 -14.40
C GLU A 65 -1.25 -5.15 -13.87
N TYR A 66 -2.06 -4.12 -13.69
CA TYR A 66 -1.57 -2.91 -13.06
C TYR A 66 -1.43 -3.13 -11.57
N GLN A 67 -0.19 -3.17 -11.12
CA GLN A 67 0.13 -3.24 -9.71
C GLN A 67 0.46 -1.83 -9.19
N SER A 68 -0.48 -1.24 -8.47
CA SER A 68 -0.24 0.04 -7.82
C SER A 68 0.55 -0.14 -6.53
N SER A 69 1.39 0.83 -6.21
CA SER A 69 2.10 0.85 -4.94
C SER A 69 1.32 1.64 -3.89
N CYS A 70 1.34 1.14 -2.66
CA CYS A 70 0.64 1.72 -1.54
C CYS A 70 1.60 2.39 -0.54
N ALA A 71 1.18 3.53 0.02
CA ALA A 71 1.81 4.13 1.19
C ALA A 71 0.95 3.84 2.41
N THR A 72 1.50 3.11 3.35
CA THR A 72 0.81 2.73 4.60
C THR A 72 1.43 3.46 5.78
N VAL A 73 0.60 4.11 6.58
CA VAL A 73 0.96 4.56 7.93
C VAL A 73 0.31 3.63 8.94
N LEU A 74 1.13 2.93 9.71
CA LEU A 74 0.67 2.08 10.80
C LEU A 74 0.76 2.88 12.10
N MET A 75 -0.39 3.12 12.72
CA MET A 75 -0.52 3.86 13.98
C MET A 75 -0.70 2.87 15.13
N LEU A 76 0.14 2.98 16.16
CA LEU A 76 0.08 2.14 17.36
C LEU A 76 -0.20 3.03 18.58
N ASP A 77 -1.25 2.69 19.30
CA ASP A 77 -1.61 3.32 20.56
C ASP A 77 -0.68 2.84 21.69
N CYS A 78 -0.05 3.79 22.37
CA CYS A 78 0.82 3.54 23.52
C CYS A 78 0.26 4.18 24.80
N SER A 79 -1.02 4.52 24.83
CA SER A 79 -1.69 5.10 25.98
C SER A 79 -1.86 4.10 27.11
N HIS A 80 -2.10 4.61 28.33
CA HIS A 80 -2.25 3.81 29.53
C HIS A 80 -3.44 2.83 29.48
N SER A 81 -4.48 3.14 28.71
CA SER A 81 -5.66 2.28 28.54
C SER A 81 -5.30 0.90 27.99
N MET A 82 -4.22 0.81 27.20
CA MET A 82 -3.75 -0.44 26.63
C MET A 82 -3.27 -1.50 27.65
N ILE A 83 -3.07 -1.12 28.92
CA ILE A 83 -2.65 -2.00 30.02
C ILE A 83 -3.55 -1.90 31.27
N LEU A 84 -4.70 -1.19 31.16
CA LEU A 84 -5.63 -1.03 32.27
C LEU A 84 -6.43 -2.32 32.53
N TYR A 85 -6.93 -2.41 33.76
CA TYR A 85 -7.82 -3.49 34.22
C TYR A 85 -7.20 -4.89 34.27
N GLY A 86 -5.88 -4.99 34.35
CA GLY A 86 -5.17 -6.28 34.43
C GLY A 86 -5.07 -7.02 33.10
N GLU A 87 -5.50 -6.39 32.00
CA GLU A 87 -5.35 -6.90 30.63
C GLU A 87 -4.22 -6.20 29.91
N ASP A 88 -3.25 -6.96 29.43
CA ASP A 88 -2.21 -6.47 28.54
C ASP A 88 -2.69 -6.54 27.08
N ARG A 89 -3.24 -5.45 26.56
CA ARG A 89 -3.65 -5.30 25.16
C ARG A 89 -2.50 -4.81 24.28
N PHE A 90 -1.49 -4.21 24.91
CA PHE A 90 -0.36 -3.63 24.18
C PHE A 90 0.55 -4.69 23.58
N THR A 91 0.89 -5.73 24.32
CA THR A 91 1.78 -6.80 23.81
C THR A 91 1.20 -7.49 22.56
N PRO A 92 -0.08 -7.90 22.52
CA PRO A 92 -0.70 -8.40 21.30
C PRO A 92 -0.71 -7.38 20.17
N ALA A 93 -1.07 -6.13 20.43
CA ALA A 93 -1.10 -5.05 19.45
C ALA A 93 0.29 -4.83 18.81
N LYS A 94 1.34 -4.80 19.62
CA LYS A 94 2.72 -4.69 19.17
C LYS A 94 3.15 -5.90 18.32
N ARG A 95 2.74 -7.13 18.66
CA ARG A 95 2.99 -8.31 17.84
C ARG A 95 2.32 -8.21 16.48
N VAL A 96 1.07 -7.76 16.44
CA VAL A 96 0.34 -7.53 15.19
C VAL A 96 1.04 -6.46 14.35
N ALA A 97 1.46 -5.35 14.95
CA ALA A 97 2.21 -4.29 14.26
C ALA A 97 3.53 -4.81 13.66
N LEU A 98 4.28 -5.62 14.40
CA LEU A 98 5.51 -6.25 13.91
C LEU A 98 5.24 -7.21 12.75
N ALA A 99 4.24 -8.10 12.90
CA ALA A 99 3.86 -9.06 11.87
C ALA A 99 3.39 -8.37 10.58
N LEU A 100 2.53 -7.36 10.70
CA LEU A 100 2.04 -6.57 9.58
C LEU A 100 3.17 -5.81 8.87
N SER A 101 4.09 -5.24 9.65
CA SER A 101 5.27 -4.56 9.11
C SER A 101 6.18 -5.51 8.34
N HIS A 102 6.36 -6.73 8.84
CA HIS A 102 7.11 -7.77 8.15
C HIS A 102 6.41 -8.20 6.86
N LEU A 103 5.08 -8.43 6.93
CA LEU A 103 4.26 -8.83 5.78
C LEU A 103 4.37 -7.79 4.65
N ILE A 104 4.13 -6.51 4.95
CA ILE A 104 4.18 -5.43 3.95
C ILE A 104 5.55 -5.39 3.29
N ARG A 105 6.63 -5.43 4.06
CA ARG A 105 7.99 -5.35 3.52
C ARG A 105 8.41 -6.55 2.68
N THR A 106 7.89 -7.74 2.99
CA THR A 106 8.27 -8.98 2.29
C THR A 106 7.40 -9.26 1.08
N GLN A 107 6.09 -9.03 1.19
CA GLN A 107 5.14 -9.33 0.12
C GLN A 107 4.97 -8.17 -0.85
N TYR A 108 5.17 -6.92 -0.40
CA TYR A 108 4.93 -5.71 -1.17
C TYR A 108 6.15 -4.79 -1.16
N PRO A 109 7.28 -5.20 -1.80
CA PRO A 109 8.55 -4.44 -1.74
C PRO A 109 8.45 -3.05 -2.39
N GLY A 110 7.43 -2.82 -3.25
CA GLY A 110 7.14 -1.52 -3.84
C GLY A 110 6.41 -0.55 -2.92
N ASP A 111 5.88 -1.03 -1.79
CA ASP A 111 5.13 -0.20 -0.85
C ASP A 111 6.04 0.57 0.10
N SER A 112 5.52 1.68 0.62
CA SER A 112 6.15 2.39 1.73
C SER A 112 5.37 2.17 3.02
N LEU A 113 6.11 1.94 4.11
CA LEU A 113 5.54 1.76 5.44
C LEU A 113 6.19 2.74 6.41
N ARG A 114 5.35 3.53 7.08
CA ARG A 114 5.72 4.45 8.15
C ARG A 114 5.01 4.04 9.43
N LEU A 115 5.68 4.19 10.57
CA LEU A 115 5.12 3.90 11.89
C LEU A 115 4.90 5.20 12.65
N VAL A 116 3.74 5.31 13.28
CA VAL A 116 3.39 6.41 14.18
C VAL A 116 2.98 5.81 15.53
N LEU A 117 3.65 6.21 16.58
CA LEU A 117 3.17 6.02 17.94
C LEU A 117 2.30 7.22 18.31
N PHE A 118 1.20 6.97 18.99
CA PHE A 118 0.40 8.04 19.54
C PHE A 118 -0.01 7.76 20.99
N HIS A 119 0.04 8.81 21.77
CA HIS A 119 -0.32 8.90 23.17
C HIS A 119 -0.80 10.33 23.46
N ASP A 120 -0.27 11.05 24.44
CA ASP A 120 -0.54 12.50 24.64
C ASP A 120 -0.15 13.35 23.41
N SER A 121 0.85 12.89 22.70
CA SER A 121 1.36 13.44 21.43
C SER A 121 1.55 12.33 20.41
N ALA A 122 1.99 12.66 19.20
CA ALA A 122 2.29 11.69 18.18
C ALA A 122 3.72 11.85 17.67
N GLU A 123 4.40 10.73 17.46
CA GLU A 123 5.76 10.69 16.94
C GLU A 123 5.93 9.60 15.88
N GLU A 124 6.81 9.87 14.92
CA GLU A 124 7.20 8.87 13.95
C GLU A 124 8.28 7.97 14.55
N LEU A 125 8.10 6.65 14.42
CA LEU A 125 9.02 5.64 14.91
C LEU A 125 9.71 4.91 13.76
N ARG A 126 10.99 4.60 13.93
CA ARG A 126 11.69 3.68 13.03
C ARG A 126 11.24 2.25 13.31
N LEU A 127 11.05 1.48 12.24
CA LEU A 127 10.58 0.10 12.36
C LEU A 127 11.47 -0.77 13.28
N GLY A 128 12.78 -0.56 13.27
CA GLY A 128 13.72 -1.28 14.14
C GLY A 128 13.53 -1.02 15.62
N ASP A 129 12.92 0.12 15.98
CA ASP A 129 12.71 0.52 17.38
C ASP A 129 11.37 0.03 17.94
N LEU A 130 10.46 -0.45 17.08
CA LEU A 130 9.13 -0.94 17.47
C LEU A 130 9.20 -2.01 18.56
N ALA A 131 10.20 -2.90 18.51
CA ALA A 131 10.38 -3.95 19.52
C ALA A 131 10.65 -3.41 20.92
N ARG A 132 11.22 -2.20 21.04
CA ARG A 132 11.61 -1.55 22.32
C ARG A 132 10.52 -0.66 22.89
N VAL A 133 9.47 -0.37 22.15
CA VAL A 133 8.36 0.49 22.59
C VAL A 133 7.68 -0.10 23.81
N GLN A 134 7.41 0.75 24.78
CA GLN A 134 6.68 0.43 26.01
C GLN A 134 5.50 1.37 26.19
N VAL A 135 4.47 0.93 26.89
CA VAL A 135 3.34 1.76 27.29
C VAL A 135 3.78 2.72 28.39
N GLY A 136 3.35 3.96 28.26
CA GLY A 136 3.57 4.97 29.30
C GLY A 136 2.27 5.40 30.00
N PRO A 137 2.36 6.25 31.02
CA PRO A 137 1.21 6.83 31.73
C PRO A 137 0.56 7.96 30.91
N TYR A 138 0.19 7.66 29.68
CA TYR A 138 -0.25 8.62 28.68
C TYR A 138 -1.76 8.55 28.42
N TYR A 139 -2.32 9.67 28.00
CA TYR A 139 -3.67 9.74 27.43
C TYR A 139 -3.65 9.34 25.96
N THR A 140 -4.82 9.22 25.33
CA THR A 140 -4.96 8.82 23.93
C THR A 140 -5.35 10.04 23.09
N ASN A 141 -4.37 10.62 22.37
CA ASN A 141 -4.58 11.73 21.44
C ASN A 141 -4.59 11.23 19.99
N THR A 142 -5.70 10.65 19.59
CA THR A 142 -5.89 10.13 18.22
C THR A 142 -5.81 11.24 17.18
N CYS A 143 -6.22 12.47 17.52
CA CYS A 143 -6.20 13.60 16.59
C CYS A 143 -4.78 13.96 16.14
N ASP A 144 -3.83 14.05 17.08
CA ASP A 144 -2.43 14.33 16.74
C ASP A 144 -1.80 13.18 15.97
N GLY A 145 -2.15 11.93 16.33
CA GLY A 145 -1.76 10.75 15.56
C GLY A 145 -2.19 10.83 14.11
N LEU A 146 -3.46 11.13 13.86
CA LEU A 146 -4.02 11.25 12.50
C LEU A 146 -3.43 12.44 11.73
N ARG A 147 -3.20 13.59 12.39
CA ARG A 147 -2.55 14.75 11.77
C ARG A 147 -1.13 14.41 11.32
N LEU A 148 -0.37 13.70 12.15
CA LEU A 148 0.97 13.24 11.79
C LEU A 148 0.92 12.23 10.64
N ALA A 149 0.04 11.23 10.72
CA ALA A 149 -0.14 10.22 9.67
C ALA A 149 -0.50 10.87 8.32
N GLN A 150 -1.44 11.82 8.31
CA GLN A 150 -1.81 12.59 7.11
C GLN A 150 -0.61 13.35 6.53
N ARG A 151 0.19 14.00 7.39
CA ARG A 151 1.40 14.73 6.96
C ARG A 151 2.41 13.80 6.31
N LEU A 152 2.64 12.62 6.89
CA LEU A 152 3.54 11.60 6.36
C LEU A 152 3.05 11.08 5.01
N LEU A 153 1.75 10.77 4.88
CA LEU A 153 1.15 10.31 3.63
C LEU A 153 1.18 11.36 2.51
N ASN A 154 1.09 12.65 2.87
CA ASN A 154 1.20 13.74 1.89
C ASN A 154 2.61 13.88 1.30
N GLN A 155 3.64 13.39 1.98
CA GLN A 155 5.01 13.35 1.46
C GLN A 155 5.24 12.19 0.51
N GLU A 156 4.40 11.15 0.56
CA GLU A 156 4.51 9.96 -0.28
C GLU A 156 3.90 10.20 -1.67
N LYS A 157 4.62 9.71 -2.70
CA LYS A 157 4.21 9.80 -4.11
C LYS A 157 3.59 8.49 -4.61
N LYS A 158 2.84 7.82 -3.75
CA LYS A 158 2.17 6.57 -4.07
C LYS A 158 0.72 6.83 -4.46
N ASP A 159 0.19 5.98 -5.36
CA ASP A 159 -1.17 6.12 -5.87
C ASP A 159 -2.21 5.79 -4.79
N MET A 160 -1.94 4.74 -4.02
CA MET A 160 -2.77 4.36 -2.88
C MET A 160 -2.14 4.85 -1.57
N LYS A 161 -2.99 5.35 -0.68
CA LYS A 161 -2.60 5.81 0.65
C LYS A 161 -3.56 5.26 1.69
N GLN A 162 -3.04 4.65 2.74
CA GLN A 162 -3.86 4.08 3.80
C GLN A 162 -3.29 4.32 5.19
N ILE A 163 -4.18 4.35 6.16
CA ILE A 163 -3.85 4.37 7.58
C ILE A 163 -4.42 3.11 8.22
N ILE A 164 -3.57 2.38 8.94
CA ILE A 164 -3.97 1.25 9.78
C ILE A 164 -3.73 1.66 11.22
N MET A 165 -4.79 1.68 12.03
CA MET A 165 -4.71 2.08 13.44
C MET A 165 -4.96 0.87 14.34
N ILE A 166 -4.08 0.69 15.32
CA ILE A 166 -4.21 -0.33 16.37
C ILE A 166 -4.38 0.43 17.70
N THR A 167 -5.56 0.37 18.27
CA THR A 167 -5.96 1.08 19.48
C THR A 167 -7.04 0.30 20.22
N ASP A 168 -7.24 0.58 21.50
CA ASP A 168 -8.37 0.06 22.30
C ASP A 168 -9.64 0.93 22.15
N GLY A 169 -9.57 2.04 21.41
CA GLY A 169 -10.71 2.71 20.80
C GLY A 169 -11.23 3.97 21.48
N LYS A 170 -10.73 4.41 22.63
CA LYS A 170 -11.26 5.63 23.26
C LYS A 170 -10.24 6.77 23.28
N PRO A 171 -10.39 7.80 22.42
CA PRO A 171 -9.62 9.04 22.59
C PRO A 171 -9.99 9.69 23.93
N SER A 172 -8.99 10.04 24.71
CA SER A 172 -9.14 10.66 26.04
C SER A 172 -8.61 12.08 26.13
N CYS A 173 -7.92 12.55 25.10
CA CYS A 173 -7.50 13.94 25.00
C CYS A 173 -7.47 14.44 23.55
N LEU A 174 -7.48 15.74 23.38
CA LEU A 174 -7.46 16.42 22.10
C LEU A 174 -6.55 17.65 22.18
N THR A 175 -5.68 17.80 21.20
CA THR A 175 -4.93 19.05 21.01
C THR A 175 -5.72 20.02 20.15
N LEU A 176 -6.05 21.17 20.69
CA LEU A 176 -6.72 22.27 20.00
C LEU A 176 -5.76 22.97 19.02
N GLU A 177 -6.29 23.82 18.15
CA GLU A 177 -5.50 24.57 17.17
C GLU A 177 -4.52 25.56 17.84
N ASP A 178 -4.81 26.01 19.04
CA ASP A 178 -3.96 26.86 19.86
C ASP A 178 -2.84 26.10 20.61
N GLY A 179 -2.73 24.79 20.42
CA GLY A 179 -1.74 23.91 21.05
C GLY A 179 -2.11 23.47 22.48
N ARG A 180 -3.27 23.86 23.00
CA ARG A 180 -3.74 23.40 24.32
C ARG A 180 -4.27 21.97 24.21
N VAL A 181 -3.88 21.15 25.21
CA VAL A 181 -4.40 19.78 25.34
C VAL A 181 -5.63 19.80 26.22
N TYR A 182 -6.78 19.41 25.63
CA TYR A 182 -8.04 19.21 26.35
C TYR A 182 -8.14 17.73 26.75
N ARG A 183 -8.44 17.47 28.02
CA ARG A 183 -8.54 16.13 28.63
C ARG A 183 -9.95 15.86 29.12
#